data_1134bf8f6783d7e96ea06450f30cf05f
#
_entry.id   1134bf8f6783d7e96ea06450f30cf05f
#
_cell.length_a   1.000
_cell.length_b   1.000
_cell.length_c   1.000
_cell.angle_alpha   90.00
_cell.angle_beta   90.00
_cell.angle_gamma   90.00
#
_symmetry.space_group_name_H-M   'P 1'
#
loop_
_entity.id
_entity.type
_entity.pdbx_description
1 polymer ?
#
loop_
_entity_poly.entity_id
_entity_poly.type
_entity_poly.pdbx_seq_one_letter_code
_entity_poly.pdbx_strand_id
1 'polypeptide(L)'
;MNIGLLLVSLCMAFFLPGAALAIRLRSRAVGAAAFIISSVLFFEILFFLQITGLSLSFWTVFSVLAVLNVLALYWCLKTLQFNVPRMPTFMAPSGPLEIFLSIPVVLSTLILVFRAVLQPLSGYDTSFRWSWLGEEILRTGNFGFYPPLSSADFSHYFYVDAIPPMCQFSYFWLYASLGGVHVQWTAVLVILQYFLILFFCFGLAEKIAGRKAAFFAVATLSTSVIFFWSVLMGQETGLTAVAVVATLYYILTAAEGEQRGAMTVAAFATALGVLSREYGWAFLACGLAAASFKNIGRRNIVLYVGIVVALATPWYLRTWVLSGNPFYSNPMGSLFPVNAVHVQLLRHYESVFSVTVDPLQKLRFLGFLLMSKSLLVVPAGVLGLWLIRRQYWIHISVVVCSLAWLASVSHTAGGLYYSTRVLSPVFVLLAVASGVLLSRLQSRDWLVRSAVIGVITLTSTTALLQEVIVPGHLETAHSQRWYREGFTPKPPAAWAPHLFEGVPSGSRCISDWAGAWVAMKNQGVEIVPVWSPEAAVIFDQGNTAEEISANLKERNIRWVMISLIVNLDSLKVESPLYQKLMKSHPWRISDSGKFALFYLGDSPGPDDLPNRSR
;
A
#
# COMPACT_ATOMS: atom_id res chain seq x y z
N MET A 1 17.82 -9.39 20.10
CA MET A 1 17.64 -8.45 18.97
C MET A 1 18.80 -7.49 18.89
N ASN A 2 19.53 -7.45 17.78
CA ASN A 2 20.68 -6.57 17.61
C ASN A 2 20.27 -5.32 16.81
N ILE A 3 19.94 -4.23 17.54
CA ILE A 3 19.53 -2.95 16.93
C ILE A 3 20.62 -2.38 16.02
N GLY A 4 21.89 -2.58 16.37
CA GLY A 4 23.02 -2.14 15.54
C GLY A 4 23.01 -2.82 14.17
N LEU A 5 22.78 -4.13 14.13
CA LEU A 5 22.67 -4.89 12.87
C LEU A 5 21.47 -4.43 12.05
N LEU A 6 20.32 -4.17 12.68
CA LEU A 6 19.14 -3.62 12.02
C LEU A 6 19.46 -2.27 11.33
N LEU A 7 20.06 -1.32 12.05
CA LEU A 7 20.39 -0.01 11.51
C LEU A 7 21.37 -0.12 10.33
N VAL A 8 22.41 -0.95 10.47
CA VAL A 8 23.36 -1.21 9.37
C VAL A 8 22.64 -1.82 8.17
N SER A 9 21.79 -2.83 8.39
CA SER A 9 21.03 -3.49 7.33
C SER A 9 20.07 -2.54 6.59
N LEU A 10 19.36 -1.67 7.33
CA LEU A 10 18.50 -0.66 6.73
C LEU A 10 19.29 0.36 5.91
N CYS A 11 20.42 0.83 6.44
CA CYS A 11 21.30 1.73 5.70
C CYS A 11 21.82 1.08 4.42
N MET A 12 22.25 -0.18 4.49
CA MET A 12 22.79 -0.92 3.35
C MET A 12 21.75 -1.18 2.26
N ALA A 13 20.49 -1.41 2.62
CA ALA A 13 19.43 -1.69 1.64
C ALA A 13 18.78 -0.43 1.09
N PHE A 14 18.52 0.58 1.94
CA PHE A 14 17.65 1.70 1.59
C PHE A 14 18.36 3.05 1.43
N PHE A 15 19.67 3.13 1.68
CA PHE A 15 20.39 4.41 1.57
C PHE A 15 21.73 4.31 0.84
N LEU A 16 22.61 3.40 1.20
CA LEU A 16 23.99 3.44 0.73
C LEU A 16 24.15 3.25 -0.78
N PRO A 17 23.49 2.28 -1.45
CA PRO A 17 23.64 2.11 -2.90
C PRO A 17 23.19 3.34 -3.67
N GLY A 18 22.05 3.90 -3.26
CA GLY A 18 21.48 5.09 -3.87
C GLY A 18 22.23 6.37 -3.51
N ALA A 19 22.86 6.45 -2.33
CA ALA A 19 23.62 7.64 -1.94
C ALA A 19 24.80 7.88 -2.89
N ALA A 20 25.53 6.82 -3.25
CA ALA A 20 26.62 6.91 -4.22
C ALA A 20 26.15 7.49 -5.57
N LEU A 21 25.02 7.01 -6.08
CA LEU A 21 24.44 7.51 -7.32
C LEU A 21 23.85 8.92 -7.14
N ALA A 22 23.15 9.20 -6.05
CA ALA A 22 22.56 10.52 -5.76
C ALA A 22 23.64 11.63 -5.68
N ILE A 23 24.78 11.33 -5.03
CA ILE A 23 25.92 12.26 -4.96
C ILE A 23 26.49 12.50 -6.35
N ARG A 24 26.69 11.45 -7.16
CA ARG A 24 27.21 11.58 -8.52
C ARG A 24 26.25 12.34 -9.43
N LEU A 25 24.96 12.16 -9.27
CA LEU A 25 23.90 12.90 -9.96
C LEU A 25 23.77 14.34 -9.41
N ARG A 26 24.57 14.69 -8.41
CA ARG A 26 24.57 16.01 -7.73
C ARG A 26 23.19 16.37 -7.17
N SER A 27 22.50 15.38 -6.58
CA SER A 27 21.22 15.64 -5.95
C SER A 27 21.36 16.59 -4.77
N ARG A 28 20.56 17.65 -4.73
CA ARG A 28 20.47 18.52 -3.55
C ARG A 28 19.81 17.82 -2.36
N ALA A 29 18.92 16.87 -2.63
CA ALA A 29 18.23 16.06 -1.63
C ALA A 29 18.82 14.65 -1.59
N VAL A 30 20.12 14.53 -1.26
CA VAL A 30 20.87 13.26 -1.34
C VAL A 30 20.17 12.15 -0.57
N GLY A 31 19.73 12.38 0.68
CA GLY A 31 19.08 11.35 1.50
C GLY A 31 17.76 10.85 0.90
N ALA A 32 16.92 11.76 0.40
CA ALA A 32 15.64 11.38 -0.23
C ALA A 32 15.86 10.66 -1.58
N ALA A 33 16.78 11.14 -2.41
CA ALA A 33 17.17 10.46 -3.64
C ALA A 33 17.79 9.09 -3.37
N ALA A 34 18.63 8.99 -2.34
CA ALA A 34 19.26 7.75 -1.91
C ALA A 34 18.22 6.70 -1.54
N PHE A 35 17.21 7.06 -0.74
CA PHE A 35 16.12 6.14 -0.40
C PHE A 35 15.40 5.62 -1.64
N ILE A 36 14.98 6.52 -2.54
CA ILE A 36 14.24 6.15 -3.76
C ILE A 36 15.07 5.19 -4.63
N ILE A 37 16.31 5.58 -4.91
CA ILE A 37 17.20 4.78 -5.78
C ILE A 37 17.51 3.44 -5.12
N SER A 38 17.88 3.43 -3.84
CA SER A 38 18.21 2.20 -3.12
C SER A 38 17.03 1.25 -3.03
N SER A 39 15.81 1.74 -2.77
CA SER A 39 14.61 0.90 -2.69
C SER A 39 14.37 0.15 -4.01
N VAL A 40 14.50 0.84 -5.15
CA VAL A 40 14.36 0.21 -6.47
C VAL A 40 15.49 -0.78 -6.72
N LEU A 41 16.75 -0.42 -6.45
CA LEU A 41 17.88 -1.33 -6.60
C LEU A 41 17.75 -2.55 -5.68
N PHE A 42 17.28 -2.37 -4.47
CA PHE A 42 17.03 -3.47 -3.54
C PHE A 42 15.97 -4.44 -4.07
N PHE A 43 14.87 -3.91 -4.64
CA PHE A 43 13.89 -4.73 -5.31
C PHE A 43 14.52 -5.58 -6.43
N GLU A 44 15.30 -4.96 -7.29
CA GLU A 44 15.98 -5.66 -8.40
C GLU A 44 16.97 -6.73 -7.90
N ILE A 45 17.69 -6.44 -6.82
CA ILE A 45 18.60 -7.42 -6.21
C ILE A 45 17.85 -8.66 -5.76
N LEU A 46 16.75 -8.51 -5.00
CA LEU A 46 15.96 -9.65 -4.55
C LEU A 46 15.33 -10.40 -5.72
N PHE A 47 14.85 -9.67 -6.72
CA PHE A 47 14.29 -10.24 -7.93
C PHE A 47 15.30 -11.10 -8.69
N PHE A 48 16.52 -10.59 -8.92
CA PHE A 48 17.58 -11.33 -9.61
C PHE A 48 18.12 -12.50 -8.80
N LEU A 49 18.26 -12.37 -7.48
CA LEU A 49 18.62 -13.50 -6.60
C LEU A 49 17.63 -14.65 -6.74
N GLN A 50 16.34 -14.35 -6.75
CA GLN A 50 15.29 -15.35 -6.97
C GLN A 50 15.39 -16.03 -8.34
N ILE A 51 15.60 -15.26 -9.42
CA ILE A 51 15.69 -15.82 -10.79
C ILE A 51 16.93 -16.70 -10.93
N THR A 52 18.02 -16.37 -10.26
CA THR A 52 19.25 -17.18 -10.27
C THR A 52 19.19 -18.39 -9.34
N GLY A 53 18.06 -18.61 -8.65
CA GLY A 53 17.86 -19.74 -7.73
C GLY A 53 18.60 -19.61 -6.40
N LEU A 54 19.12 -18.42 -6.08
CA LEU A 54 19.79 -18.17 -4.80
C LEU A 54 18.73 -17.93 -3.70
N SER A 55 18.98 -18.57 -2.55
CA SER A 55 18.08 -18.38 -1.39
C SER A 55 18.12 -16.96 -0.88
N LEU A 56 16.95 -16.39 -0.58
CA LEU A 56 16.75 -15.08 0.04
C LEU A 56 16.98 -15.17 1.56
N SER A 57 18.09 -15.77 2.00
CA SER A 57 18.48 -15.72 3.41
C SER A 57 19.07 -14.35 3.77
N PHE A 58 19.03 -14.00 5.07
CA PHE A 58 19.66 -12.76 5.54
C PHE A 58 21.11 -12.64 5.06
N TRP A 59 21.91 -13.66 5.25
CA TRP A 59 23.35 -13.60 4.92
C TRP A 59 23.63 -13.54 3.41
N THR A 60 22.82 -14.22 2.59
CA THR A 60 22.94 -14.13 1.13
C THR A 60 22.68 -12.69 0.67
N VAL A 61 21.55 -12.11 1.08
CA VAL A 61 21.17 -10.75 0.68
C VAL A 61 22.14 -9.73 1.26
N PHE A 62 22.51 -9.86 2.55
CA PHE A 62 23.49 -8.98 3.21
C PHE A 62 24.85 -8.98 2.51
N SER A 63 25.37 -10.16 2.12
CA SER A 63 26.64 -10.27 1.42
C SER A 63 26.61 -9.59 0.06
N VAL A 64 25.54 -9.78 -0.72
CA VAL A 64 25.38 -9.11 -2.01
C VAL A 64 25.29 -7.59 -1.82
N LEU A 65 24.51 -7.12 -0.85
CA LEU A 65 24.45 -5.71 -0.51
C LEU A 65 25.80 -5.16 -0.05
N ALA A 66 26.55 -5.90 0.75
CA ALA A 66 27.89 -5.49 1.21
C ALA A 66 28.84 -5.29 0.03
N VAL A 67 28.90 -6.26 -0.87
CA VAL A 67 29.73 -6.16 -2.08
C VAL A 67 29.31 -4.96 -2.94
N LEU A 68 28.03 -4.79 -3.21
CA LEU A 68 27.54 -3.68 -4.02
C LEU A 68 27.82 -2.33 -3.36
N ASN A 69 27.68 -2.22 -2.04
CA ASN A 69 27.97 -0.99 -1.31
C ASN A 69 29.46 -0.65 -1.30
N VAL A 70 30.35 -1.66 -1.17
CA VAL A 70 31.79 -1.47 -1.29
C VAL A 70 32.16 -1.00 -2.70
N LEU A 71 31.60 -1.62 -3.74
CA LEU A 71 31.80 -1.20 -5.12
C LEU A 71 31.27 0.23 -5.38
N ALA A 72 30.09 0.55 -4.85
CA ALA A 72 29.50 1.87 -4.97
C ALA A 72 30.35 2.93 -4.25
N LEU A 73 30.83 2.62 -3.05
CA LEU A 73 31.73 3.50 -2.29
C LEU A 73 33.06 3.70 -3.03
N TYR A 74 33.69 2.60 -3.48
CA TYR A 74 34.94 2.68 -4.26
C TYR A 74 34.78 3.56 -5.51
N TRP A 75 33.65 3.37 -6.23
CA TRP A 75 33.35 4.16 -7.40
C TRP A 75 33.14 5.65 -7.06
N CYS A 76 32.48 5.95 -5.94
CA CYS A 76 32.35 7.30 -5.44
C CYS A 76 33.71 7.93 -5.11
N LEU A 77 34.54 7.24 -4.32
CA LEU A 77 35.85 7.75 -3.90
C LEU A 77 36.77 8.04 -5.09
N LYS A 78 36.73 7.18 -6.12
CA LYS A 78 37.53 7.35 -7.34
C LYS A 78 37.07 8.52 -8.22
N THR A 79 35.80 8.89 -8.16
CA THR A 79 35.20 9.86 -9.12
C THR A 79 34.88 11.22 -8.52
N LEU A 80 34.89 11.36 -7.19
CA LEU A 80 34.51 12.58 -6.51
C LEU A 80 35.73 13.42 -6.12
N GLN A 81 35.77 14.63 -6.70
CA GLN A 81 36.22 15.80 -5.95
C GLN A 81 35.08 16.11 -4.96
N PHE A 82 35.33 15.92 -3.65
CA PHE A 82 34.32 16.01 -2.58
C PHE A 82 33.75 17.43 -2.45
N ASN A 83 32.77 17.75 -3.26
CA ASN A 83 31.85 18.85 -3.00
C ASN A 83 30.52 18.26 -2.54
N VAL A 84 30.40 17.94 -1.25
CA VAL A 84 29.12 17.53 -0.66
C VAL A 84 28.15 18.71 -0.80
N PRO A 85 27.04 18.55 -1.54
CA PRO A 85 26.03 19.60 -1.62
C PRO A 85 25.57 19.95 -0.23
N ARG A 86 25.55 21.24 0.12
CA ARG A 86 24.98 21.69 1.40
C ARG A 86 23.54 21.19 1.48
N MET A 87 23.20 20.50 2.58
CA MET A 87 21.80 20.12 2.82
C MET A 87 20.95 21.39 2.79
N PRO A 88 19.89 21.44 2.00
CA PRO A 88 18.98 22.56 2.02
C PRO A 88 18.37 22.68 3.43
N THR A 89 18.33 23.89 3.96
CA THR A 89 17.59 24.25 5.21
C THR A 89 16.08 24.27 4.93
N PHE A 90 15.58 23.15 4.46
CA PHE A 90 14.38 23.05 3.65
C PHE A 90 13.10 23.41 4.40
N MET A 91 12.97 23.07 5.65
CA MET A 91 11.72 23.22 6.41
C MET A 91 11.86 24.03 7.70
N ALA A 92 13.03 24.62 7.97
CA ALA A 92 13.19 25.42 9.17
C ALA A 92 12.35 26.71 9.06
N PRO A 93 11.35 26.92 9.93
CA PRO A 93 10.52 28.11 9.86
C PRO A 93 11.35 29.37 10.17
N SER A 94 11.14 30.43 9.39
CA SER A 94 11.89 31.71 9.51
C SER A 94 11.04 32.85 10.05
N GLY A 95 9.73 32.65 10.21
CA GLY A 95 8.83 33.69 10.70
C GLY A 95 7.60 33.13 11.43
N PRO A 96 6.86 34.02 12.13
CA PRO A 96 5.73 33.60 12.98
C PRO A 96 4.66 32.76 12.24
N LEU A 97 4.35 33.12 11.00
CA LEU A 97 3.39 32.35 10.19
C LEU A 97 3.90 30.94 9.88
N GLU A 98 5.18 30.82 9.51
CA GLU A 98 5.77 29.51 9.19
C GLU A 98 5.85 28.63 10.45
N ILE A 99 6.16 29.22 11.62
CA ILE A 99 6.11 28.54 12.91
C ILE A 99 4.68 28.05 13.18
N PHE A 100 3.68 28.90 13.04
CA PHE A 100 2.27 28.54 13.22
C PHE A 100 1.85 27.39 12.30
N LEU A 101 2.19 27.44 11.02
CA LEU A 101 1.87 26.39 10.05
C LEU A 101 2.64 25.08 10.29
N SER A 102 3.77 25.13 10.99
CA SER A 102 4.54 23.94 11.36
C SER A 102 3.90 23.18 12.53
N ILE A 103 3.08 23.81 13.36
CA ILE A 103 2.45 23.17 14.53
C ILE A 103 1.61 21.96 14.13
N PRO A 104 0.61 22.06 13.23
CA PRO A 104 -0.18 20.89 12.83
C PRO A 104 0.67 19.80 12.17
N VAL A 105 1.72 20.17 11.43
CA VAL A 105 2.64 19.20 10.80
C VAL A 105 3.39 18.40 11.87
N VAL A 106 3.94 19.08 12.88
CA VAL A 106 4.65 18.43 13.98
C VAL A 106 3.71 17.54 14.78
N LEU A 107 2.53 18.05 15.16
CA LEU A 107 1.57 17.28 15.95
C LEU A 107 1.05 16.05 15.20
N SER A 108 0.66 16.18 13.93
CA SER A 108 0.24 15.04 13.11
C SER A 108 1.38 14.04 12.93
N THR A 109 2.61 14.52 12.74
CA THR A 109 3.79 13.63 12.67
C THR A 109 4.01 12.86 13.97
N LEU A 110 3.92 13.53 15.12
CA LEU A 110 4.06 12.86 16.43
C LEU A 110 2.97 11.81 16.63
N ILE A 111 1.73 12.12 16.27
CA ILE A 111 0.61 11.17 16.33
C ILE A 111 0.88 9.97 15.40
N LEU A 112 1.34 10.23 14.17
CA LEU A 112 1.68 9.16 13.23
C LEU A 112 2.78 8.24 13.79
N VAL A 113 3.87 8.82 14.32
CA VAL A 113 4.96 8.05 14.94
C VAL A 113 4.42 7.19 16.08
N PHE A 114 3.65 7.80 16.98
CA PHE A 114 3.06 7.12 18.11
C PHE A 114 2.15 5.96 17.68
N ARG A 115 1.25 6.22 16.73
CA ARG A 115 0.33 5.20 16.21
C ARG A 115 1.03 4.12 15.40
N ALA A 116 2.00 4.46 14.56
CA ALA A 116 2.75 3.47 13.79
C ALA A 116 3.51 2.48 14.69
N VAL A 117 4.04 2.95 15.82
CA VAL A 117 4.73 2.08 16.80
C VAL A 117 3.76 1.24 17.61
N LEU A 118 2.66 1.82 18.06
CA LEU A 118 1.70 1.15 18.96
C LEU A 118 0.68 0.28 18.21
N GLN A 119 0.37 0.64 16.99
CA GLN A 119 -0.59 -0.06 16.12
C GLN A 119 0.01 -0.30 14.73
N PRO A 120 1.12 -1.04 14.65
CA PRO A 120 1.72 -1.33 13.36
C PRO A 120 0.74 -2.11 12.49
N LEU A 121 0.84 -1.92 11.17
CA LEU A 121 0.05 -2.66 10.19
C LEU A 121 -1.47 -2.53 10.40
N SER A 122 -1.95 -1.32 10.69
CA SER A 122 -3.35 -1.06 11.05
C SER A 122 -4.35 -1.25 9.90
N GLY A 123 -3.89 -1.35 8.65
CA GLY A 123 -4.74 -1.61 7.49
C GLY A 123 -5.34 -3.03 7.52
N TYR A 124 -6.57 -3.19 7.01
CA TYR A 124 -7.31 -4.46 7.06
C TYR A 124 -6.51 -5.64 6.48
N ASP A 125 -6.03 -5.48 5.28
CA ASP A 125 -5.29 -6.53 4.56
C ASP A 125 -3.77 -6.47 4.80
N THR A 126 -3.28 -5.54 5.61
CA THR A 126 -1.85 -5.35 5.79
C THR A 126 -1.20 -6.56 6.44
N SER A 127 -1.81 -7.12 7.48
CA SER A 127 -1.24 -8.26 8.23
C SER A 127 -1.24 -9.56 7.45
N PHE A 128 -2.27 -9.83 6.63
CA PHE A 128 -2.41 -11.09 5.91
C PHE A 128 -2.10 -11.01 4.41
N ARG A 129 -1.65 -9.86 3.93
CA ARG A 129 -1.23 -9.66 2.55
C ARG A 129 0.17 -9.06 2.46
N TRP A 130 0.36 -7.85 3.02
CA TRP A 130 1.60 -7.11 2.88
C TRP A 130 2.71 -7.64 3.79
N SER A 131 2.42 -7.77 5.09
CA SER A 131 3.35 -8.36 6.05
C SER A 131 3.54 -9.86 5.80
N TRP A 132 2.42 -10.56 5.56
CA TRP A 132 2.43 -12.01 5.36
C TRP A 132 3.38 -12.45 4.24
N LEU A 133 3.34 -11.82 3.08
CA LEU A 133 4.24 -12.20 1.99
C LEU A 133 5.71 -11.99 2.39
N GLY A 134 6.02 -10.93 3.14
CA GLY A 134 7.35 -10.73 3.70
C GLY A 134 7.76 -11.83 4.70
N GLU A 135 6.82 -12.30 5.54
CA GLU A 135 7.01 -13.41 6.47
C GLU A 135 7.23 -14.73 5.73
N GLU A 136 6.42 -15.00 4.70
CA GLU A 136 6.57 -16.22 3.90
C GLU A 136 7.88 -16.27 3.12
N ILE A 137 8.33 -15.14 2.58
CA ILE A 137 9.67 -15.04 1.96
C ILE A 137 10.76 -15.34 3.00
N LEU A 138 10.64 -14.82 4.22
CA LEU A 138 11.58 -15.12 5.30
C LEU A 138 11.59 -16.62 5.64
N ARG A 139 10.42 -17.25 5.72
CA ARG A 139 10.26 -18.66 6.08
C ARG A 139 10.75 -19.62 5.00
N THR A 140 10.46 -19.30 3.73
CA THR A 140 10.77 -20.18 2.59
C THR A 140 12.12 -19.90 1.94
N GLY A 141 12.68 -18.72 2.16
CA GLY A 141 13.88 -18.24 1.49
C GLY A 141 13.69 -17.96 -0.01
N ASN A 142 12.44 -17.83 -0.47
CA ASN A 142 12.12 -17.55 -1.88
C ASN A 142 10.71 -16.94 -2.02
N PHE A 143 10.37 -16.46 -3.23
CA PHE A 143 9.00 -16.05 -3.59
C PHE A 143 8.51 -16.73 -4.90
N GLY A 144 8.99 -17.95 -5.16
CA GLY A 144 8.58 -18.74 -6.33
C GLY A 144 7.07 -18.99 -6.39
N PHE A 145 6.44 -19.13 -5.22
CA PHE A 145 5.01 -19.33 -5.03
C PHE A 145 4.15 -18.08 -5.34
N TYR A 146 4.74 -16.94 -5.67
CA TYR A 146 4.04 -15.69 -5.95
C TYR A 146 4.27 -15.24 -7.39
N PRO A 147 3.22 -14.98 -8.22
CA PRO A 147 1.80 -15.10 -7.89
C PRO A 147 1.35 -16.55 -7.70
N PRO A 148 0.35 -16.82 -6.85
CA PRO A 148 -0.12 -18.17 -6.62
C PRO A 148 -0.95 -18.65 -7.83
N LEU A 149 -0.57 -19.79 -8.40
CA LEU A 149 -1.19 -20.40 -9.57
C LEU A 149 -1.59 -21.85 -9.32
N SER A 150 -0.84 -22.56 -8.47
CA SER A 150 -1.09 -23.94 -8.09
C SER A 150 -1.61 -24.04 -6.66
N SER A 151 -2.19 -25.20 -6.29
CA SER A 151 -2.60 -25.48 -4.91
C SER A 151 -1.43 -25.36 -3.93
N ALA A 152 -0.21 -25.74 -4.34
CA ALA A 152 0.98 -25.59 -3.53
C ALA A 152 1.31 -24.11 -3.26
N ASP A 153 1.15 -23.24 -4.26
CA ASP A 153 1.38 -21.79 -4.08
C ASP A 153 0.33 -21.20 -3.12
N PHE A 154 -0.92 -21.64 -3.21
CA PHE A 154 -1.99 -21.22 -2.32
C PHE A 154 -1.82 -21.70 -0.88
N SER A 155 -0.94 -22.65 -0.59
CA SER A 155 -0.55 -22.98 0.78
C SER A 155 0.40 -21.93 1.40
N HIS A 156 0.98 -21.04 0.59
CA HIS A 156 1.87 -19.96 0.99
C HIS A 156 1.24 -18.59 0.93
N TYR A 157 0.34 -18.36 -0.04
CA TYR A 157 -0.26 -17.04 -0.23
C TYR A 157 -1.74 -17.14 -0.62
N PHE A 158 -2.57 -16.42 0.13
CA PHE A 158 -4.03 -16.56 0.06
C PHE A 158 -4.67 -15.90 -1.15
N TYR A 159 -4.17 -14.74 -1.59
CA TYR A 159 -4.84 -13.92 -2.61
C TYR A 159 -4.41 -14.26 -4.03
N VAL A 160 -5.33 -14.01 -4.97
CA VAL A 160 -5.08 -14.10 -6.40
C VAL A 160 -4.59 -12.74 -6.90
N ASP A 161 -3.33 -12.43 -6.70
CA ASP A 161 -2.73 -11.20 -7.22
C ASP A 161 -1.22 -11.36 -7.53
N ALA A 162 -0.67 -10.42 -8.26
CA ALA A 162 0.75 -10.28 -8.55
C ALA A 162 1.20 -8.83 -8.38
N ILE A 163 0.71 -8.18 -7.33
CA ILE A 163 1.15 -6.82 -6.98
C ILE A 163 2.67 -6.83 -6.82
N PRO A 164 3.41 -5.93 -7.50
CA PRO A 164 4.86 -5.88 -7.33
C PRO A 164 5.24 -5.74 -5.85
N PRO A 165 6.07 -6.64 -5.29
CA PRO A 165 6.23 -6.78 -3.84
C PRO A 165 7.23 -5.79 -3.21
N MET A 166 7.28 -4.54 -3.64
CA MET A 166 8.18 -3.51 -3.10
C MET A 166 8.03 -3.33 -1.58
N CYS A 167 6.79 -3.23 -1.12
CA CYS A 167 6.48 -3.08 0.30
C CYS A 167 6.82 -4.37 1.07
N GLN A 168 6.44 -5.52 0.53
CA GLN A 168 6.66 -6.84 1.12
C GLN A 168 8.15 -7.18 1.20
N PHE A 169 8.94 -6.85 0.19
CA PHE A 169 10.40 -6.99 0.22
C PHE A 169 11.05 -6.12 1.31
N SER A 170 10.48 -4.93 1.52
CA SER A 170 10.95 -4.06 2.60
C SER A 170 10.66 -4.67 3.99
N TYR A 171 9.49 -5.29 4.16
CA TYR A 171 9.15 -6.01 5.40
C TYR A 171 9.97 -7.28 5.58
N PHE A 172 10.12 -8.07 4.52
CA PHE A 172 11.02 -9.24 4.53
C PHE A 172 12.41 -8.88 5.05
N TRP A 173 13.02 -7.83 4.49
CA TRP A 173 14.38 -7.42 4.88
C TRP A 173 14.47 -6.97 6.33
N LEU A 174 13.46 -6.25 6.79
CA LEU A 174 13.36 -5.83 8.18
C LEU A 174 13.27 -7.04 9.11
N TYR A 175 12.42 -8.00 8.80
CA TYR A 175 12.28 -9.24 9.59
C TYR A 175 13.54 -10.10 9.53
N ALA A 176 14.15 -10.24 8.38
CA ALA A 176 15.42 -10.96 8.23
C ALA A 176 16.54 -10.32 9.06
N SER A 177 16.61 -8.99 9.07
CA SER A 177 17.61 -8.24 9.87
C SER A 177 17.41 -8.36 11.38
N LEU A 178 16.19 -8.65 11.81
CA LEU A 178 15.85 -8.84 13.24
C LEU A 178 15.91 -10.32 13.66
N GLY A 179 16.11 -11.23 12.72
CA GLY A 179 16.11 -12.67 12.96
C GLY A 179 14.71 -13.25 13.23
N GLY A 180 13.63 -12.54 12.88
CA GLY A 180 12.26 -12.97 13.06
C GLY A 180 11.24 -11.86 12.78
N VAL A 181 9.96 -12.23 12.82
CA VAL A 181 8.85 -11.32 12.56
C VAL A 181 8.62 -10.39 13.75
N HIS A 182 8.95 -9.13 13.58
CA HIS A 182 8.77 -8.08 14.58
C HIS A 182 8.02 -6.90 13.96
N VAL A 183 6.70 -7.02 13.90
CA VAL A 183 5.80 -6.08 13.19
C VAL A 183 5.92 -4.63 13.66
N GLN A 184 6.28 -4.39 14.94
CA GLN A 184 6.45 -3.03 15.49
C GLN A 184 7.51 -2.22 14.75
N TRP A 185 8.53 -2.89 14.21
CA TRP A 185 9.62 -2.21 13.50
C TRP A 185 9.24 -1.77 12.09
N THR A 186 8.13 -2.26 11.53
CA THR A 186 7.58 -1.75 10.26
C THR A 186 7.25 -0.26 10.34
N ALA A 187 7.00 0.25 11.55
CA ALA A 187 6.81 1.67 11.82
C ALA A 187 7.92 2.55 11.23
N VAL A 188 9.18 2.08 11.24
CA VAL A 188 10.33 2.83 10.68
C VAL A 188 10.11 3.17 9.20
N LEU A 189 9.61 2.21 8.42
CA LEU A 189 9.34 2.40 7.00
C LEU A 189 8.15 3.34 6.76
N VAL A 190 7.10 3.20 7.55
CA VAL A 190 5.90 4.06 7.50
C VAL A 190 6.26 5.52 7.82
N ILE A 191 7.01 5.72 8.91
CA ILE A 191 7.47 7.04 9.34
C ILE A 191 8.36 7.69 8.27
N LEU A 192 9.29 6.93 7.71
CA LEU A 192 10.18 7.42 6.66
C LEU A 192 9.40 7.83 5.40
N GLN A 193 8.42 7.03 4.96
CA GLN A 193 7.55 7.38 3.83
C GLN A 193 6.80 8.69 4.09
N TYR A 194 6.23 8.87 5.28
CA TYR A 194 5.52 10.10 5.64
C TYR A 194 6.42 11.32 5.58
N PHE A 195 7.63 11.24 6.14
CA PHE A 195 8.62 12.33 6.06
C PHE A 195 9.01 12.66 4.61
N LEU A 196 9.21 11.64 3.77
CA LEU A 196 9.54 11.85 2.36
C LEU A 196 8.40 12.51 1.59
N ILE A 197 7.16 12.15 1.89
CA ILE A 197 5.99 12.80 1.26
C ILE A 197 5.93 14.27 1.65
N LEU A 198 6.06 14.60 2.94
CA LEU A 198 6.09 15.99 3.41
C LEU A 198 7.23 16.77 2.76
N PHE A 199 8.41 16.16 2.69
CA PHE A 199 9.60 16.75 2.07
C PHE A 199 9.36 17.11 0.59
N PHE A 200 8.87 16.15 -0.21
CA PHE A 200 8.64 16.41 -1.63
C PHE A 200 7.41 17.28 -1.89
N CYS A 201 6.36 17.18 -1.07
CA CYS A 201 5.21 18.09 -1.11
C CYS A 201 5.64 19.55 -0.89
N PHE A 202 6.45 19.77 0.15
CA PHE A 202 7.05 21.08 0.43
C PHE A 202 7.85 21.58 -0.78
N GLY A 203 8.83 20.78 -1.25
CA GLY A 203 9.70 21.17 -2.36
C GLY A 203 8.96 21.43 -3.66
N LEU A 204 7.94 20.63 -3.97
CA LEU A 204 7.11 20.83 -5.15
C LEU A 204 6.30 22.12 -5.06
N ALA A 205 5.67 22.40 -3.92
CA ALA A 205 4.92 23.63 -3.70
C ALA A 205 5.83 24.87 -3.70
N GLU A 206 7.04 24.76 -3.12
CA GLU A 206 8.05 25.84 -3.13
C GLU A 206 8.46 26.21 -4.56
N LYS A 207 8.72 25.23 -5.41
CA LYS A 207 9.08 25.45 -6.83
C LYS A 207 7.94 26.07 -7.64
N ILE A 208 6.69 25.84 -7.27
CA ILE A 208 5.53 26.37 -8.01
C ILE A 208 5.17 27.79 -7.57
N ALA A 209 5.20 28.07 -6.26
CA ALA A 209 4.68 29.34 -5.73
C ALA A 209 5.45 29.89 -4.51
N GLY A 210 6.64 29.36 -4.27
CA GLY A 210 7.54 29.83 -3.24
C GLY A 210 7.24 29.29 -1.84
N ARG A 211 8.10 29.68 -0.90
CA ARG A 211 8.21 29.09 0.43
C ARG A 211 6.92 29.17 1.26
N LYS A 212 6.17 30.28 1.21
CA LYS A 212 4.89 30.39 1.93
C LYS A 212 3.90 29.35 1.46
N ALA A 213 3.79 29.14 0.14
CA ALA A 213 2.91 28.11 -0.42
C ALA A 213 3.32 26.70 0.03
N ALA A 214 4.62 26.45 0.19
CA ALA A 214 5.14 25.18 0.68
C ALA A 214 4.69 24.88 2.12
N PHE A 215 4.79 25.85 3.04
CA PHE A 215 4.30 25.67 4.41
C PHE A 215 2.79 25.46 4.46
N PHE A 216 2.02 26.21 3.69
CA PHE A 216 0.58 25.98 3.58
C PHE A 216 0.26 24.59 3.01
N ALA A 217 1.01 24.10 2.02
CA ALA A 217 0.80 22.80 1.41
C ALA A 217 0.98 21.66 2.43
N VAL A 218 2.09 21.64 3.16
CA VAL A 218 2.34 20.59 4.17
C VAL A 218 1.40 20.72 5.37
N ALA A 219 1.07 21.93 5.82
CA ALA A 219 0.08 22.15 6.87
C ALA A 219 -1.30 21.61 6.43
N THR A 220 -1.72 21.92 5.19
CA THR A 220 -2.98 21.43 4.64
C THR A 220 -2.98 19.90 4.48
N LEU A 221 -1.89 19.32 3.98
CA LEU A 221 -1.77 17.87 3.84
C LEU A 221 -1.91 17.17 5.20
N SER A 222 -1.29 17.72 6.24
CA SER A 222 -1.38 17.21 7.61
C SER A 222 -2.80 17.28 8.21
N THR A 223 -3.73 18.05 7.64
CA THR A 223 -5.13 18.06 8.06
C THR A 223 -5.95 16.95 7.41
N SER A 224 -5.41 16.22 6.43
CA SER A 224 -6.14 15.16 5.73
C SER A 224 -6.06 13.85 6.50
N VAL A 225 -7.11 13.53 7.23
CA VAL A 225 -7.23 12.28 8.00
C VAL A 225 -7.15 11.06 7.09
N ILE A 226 -7.77 11.12 5.89
CA ILE A 226 -7.72 10.03 4.92
C ILE A 226 -6.31 9.80 4.38
N PHE A 227 -5.54 10.87 4.15
CA PHE A 227 -4.15 10.77 3.74
C PHE A 227 -3.28 10.20 4.86
N PHE A 228 -3.43 10.72 6.08
CA PHE A 228 -2.74 10.25 7.27
C PHE A 228 -2.90 8.73 7.43
N TRP A 229 -4.13 8.24 7.36
CA TRP A 229 -4.38 6.81 7.49
C TRP A 229 -3.92 5.99 6.30
N SER A 230 -3.96 6.54 5.10
CA SER A 230 -3.42 5.87 3.90
C SER A 230 -1.95 5.52 4.08
N VAL A 231 -1.17 6.35 4.75
CA VAL A 231 0.25 6.09 5.06
C VAL A 231 0.39 5.19 6.27
N LEU A 232 -0.37 5.46 7.35
CA LEU A 232 -0.31 4.71 8.62
C LEU A 232 -0.64 3.22 8.45
N MET A 233 -1.48 2.86 7.49
CA MET A 233 -1.84 1.46 7.22
C MET A 233 -0.65 0.56 6.90
N GLY A 234 0.51 1.10 6.52
CA GLY A 234 1.70 0.31 6.18
C GLY A 234 1.49 -0.54 4.91
N GLN A 235 0.82 0.03 3.92
CA GLN A 235 0.61 -0.56 2.59
C GLN A 235 1.44 0.19 1.54
N GLU A 236 1.22 -0.11 0.26
CA GLU A 236 1.89 0.55 -0.87
C GLU A 236 1.56 2.04 -1.02
N THR A 237 0.49 2.51 -0.39
CA THR A 237 -0.06 3.86 -0.58
C THR A 237 0.90 4.99 -0.19
N GLY A 238 1.75 4.75 0.82
CA GLY A 238 2.82 5.69 1.17
C GLY A 238 3.89 5.76 0.08
N LEU A 239 4.34 4.61 -0.44
CA LEU A 239 5.36 4.56 -1.51
C LEU A 239 4.85 5.19 -2.81
N THR A 240 3.60 4.97 -3.18
CA THR A 240 3.00 5.56 -4.38
C THR A 240 2.85 7.09 -4.27
N ALA A 241 2.54 7.60 -3.08
CA ALA A 241 2.53 9.04 -2.83
C ALA A 241 3.95 9.64 -2.91
N VAL A 242 4.97 9.00 -2.31
CA VAL A 242 6.38 9.39 -2.49
C VAL A 242 6.74 9.40 -3.97
N ALA A 243 6.41 8.34 -4.69
CA ALA A 243 6.80 8.16 -6.08
C ALA A 243 6.30 9.30 -6.98
N VAL A 244 4.99 9.62 -6.94
CA VAL A 244 4.43 10.65 -7.81
C VAL A 244 4.98 12.04 -7.52
N VAL A 245 5.04 12.41 -6.21
CA VAL A 245 5.49 13.76 -5.85
C VAL A 245 6.99 13.94 -6.08
N ALA A 246 7.80 12.91 -5.85
CA ALA A 246 9.22 12.93 -6.16
C ALA A 246 9.48 12.97 -7.67
N THR A 247 8.74 12.19 -8.47
CA THR A 247 8.82 12.25 -9.94
C THR A 247 8.64 13.67 -10.44
N LEU A 248 7.56 14.33 -10.02
CA LEU A 248 7.25 15.69 -10.46
C LEU A 248 8.26 16.72 -9.92
N TYR A 249 8.70 16.59 -8.67
CA TYR A 249 9.73 17.44 -8.08
C TYR A 249 11.05 17.37 -8.87
N TYR A 250 11.52 16.17 -9.21
CA TYR A 250 12.78 16.03 -9.94
C TYR A 250 12.68 16.44 -11.41
N ILE A 251 11.52 16.29 -12.05
CA ILE A 251 11.31 16.82 -13.40
C ILE A 251 11.35 18.34 -13.41
N LEU A 252 10.74 19.02 -12.42
CA LEU A 252 10.87 20.47 -12.30
C LEU A 252 12.32 20.89 -12.03
N THR A 253 13.02 20.17 -11.17
CA THR A 253 14.43 20.41 -10.88
C THR A 253 15.30 20.27 -12.14
N ALA A 254 14.98 19.31 -13.02
CA ALA A 254 15.64 19.17 -14.31
C ALA A 254 15.34 20.32 -15.25
N ALA A 255 14.09 20.79 -15.30
CA ALA A 255 13.65 21.90 -16.13
C ALA A 255 14.31 23.24 -15.75
N GLU A 256 14.57 23.44 -14.46
CA GLU A 256 15.28 24.62 -13.94
C GLU A 256 16.81 24.53 -14.13
N GLY A 257 17.31 23.42 -14.66
CA GLY A 257 18.75 23.21 -14.84
C GLY A 257 19.55 23.05 -13.55
N GLU A 258 18.87 22.93 -12.42
CA GLU A 258 19.49 22.93 -11.09
C GLU A 258 20.31 21.67 -10.78
N GLN A 259 20.00 20.54 -11.46
CA GLN A 259 20.62 19.25 -11.16
C GLN A 259 20.77 18.41 -12.44
N ARG A 260 22.02 18.03 -12.74
CA ARG A 260 22.38 17.34 -13.96
C ARG A 260 21.71 15.96 -14.14
N GLY A 261 21.49 15.24 -13.03
CA GLY A 261 20.91 13.90 -13.03
C GLY A 261 19.44 13.83 -12.57
N ALA A 262 18.74 14.97 -12.49
CA ALA A 262 17.39 15.01 -11.94
C ALA A 262 16.41 14.09 -12.70
N MET A 263 16.51 13.99 -14.03
CA MET A 263 15.67 13.08 -14.82
C MET A 263 15.92 11.60 -14.49
N THR A 264 17.15 11.23 -14.16
CA THR A 264 17.46 9.86 -13.71
C THR A 264 16.80 9.58 -12.37
N VAL A 265 16.88 10.51 -11.40
CA VAL A 265 16.20 10.34 -10.10
C VAL A 265 14.68 10.30 -10.28
N ALA A 266 14.11 11.13 -11.19
CA ALA A 266 12.70 11.08 -11.54
C ALA A 266 12.30 9.70 -12.09
N ALA A 267 13.15 9.08 -12.92
CA ALA A 267 12.90 7.75 -13.45
C ALA A 267 12.88 6.67 -12.34
N PHE A 268 13.82 6.73 -11.40
CA PHE A 268 13.80 5.84 -10.22
C PHE A 268 12.56 6.09 -9.35
N ALA A 269 12.14 7.34 -9.17
CA ALA A 269 10.92 7.66 -8.42
C ALA A 269 9.66 7.09 -9.10
N THR A 270 9.58 7.21 -10.43
CA THR A 270 8.49 6.58 -11.20
C THR A 270 8.53 5.07 -11.09
N ALA A 271 9.72 4.45 -11.25
CA ALA A 271 9.91 3.01 -11.11
C ALA A 271 9.51 2.51 -9.70
N LEU A 272 9.83 3.27 -8.64
CA LEU A 272 9.37 2.98 -7.28
C LEU A 272 7.83 2.84 -7.23
N GLY A 273 7.11 3.74 -7.89
CA GLY A 273 5.65 3.68 -7.95
C GLY A 273 5.13 2.47 -8.74
N VAL A 274 5.74 2.20 -9.91
CA VAL A 274 5.37 1.05 -10.77
C VAL A 274 5.66 -0.28 -10.08
N LEU A 275 6.75 -0.37 -9.32
CA LEU A 275 7.14 -1.56 -8.55
C LEU A 275 6.46 -1.65 -7.17
N SER A 276 5.67 -0.64 -6.79
CA SER A 276 4.83 -0.68 -5.58
C SER A 276 3.40 -1.10 -5.90
N ARG A 277 2.90 -0.74 -7.09
CA ARG A 277 1.53 -1.06 -7.52
C ARG A 277 1.39 -0.95 -9.04
N GLU A 278 0.55 -1.79 -9.64
CA GLU A 278 0.31 -1.82 -11.09
C GLU A 278 -0.23 -0.49 -11.65
N TYR A 279 -1.04 0.26 -10.90
CA TYR A 279 -1.48 1.59 -11.32
C TYR A 279 -0.36 2.65 -11.29
N GLY A 280 0.81 2.32 -10.76
CA GLY A 280 2.00 3.19 -10.79
C GLY A 280 2.46 3.55 -12.20
N TRP A 281 2.06 2.77 -13.23
CA TRP A 281 2.26 3.16 -14.64
C TRP A 281 1.63 4.51 -14.99
N ALA A 282 0.58 4.93 -14.28
CA ALA A 282 0.01 6.26 -14.40
C ALA A 282 1.04 7.38 -14.05
N PHE A 283 2.00 7.10 -13.17
CA PHE A 283 3.02 8.09 -12.80
C PHE A 283 4.03 8.33 -13.94
N LEU A 284 4.23 7.35 -14.83
CA LEU A 284 4.98 7.57 -16.06
C LEU A 284 4.27 8.59 -16.96
N ALA A 285 2.94 8.48 -17.10
CA ALA A 285 2.15 9.47 -17.85
C ALA A 285 2.18 10.86 -17.18
N CYS A 286 2.12 10.94 -15.86
CA CYS A 286 2.29 12.20 -15.12
C CYS A 286 3.66 12.84 -15.38
N GLY A 287 4.72 12.01 -15.32
CA GLY A 287 6.09 12.46 -15.58
C GLY A 287 6.28 12.92 -17.04
N LEU A 288 5.74 12.19 -18.01
CA LEU A 288 5.77 12.58 -19.43
C LEU A 288 5.03 13.90 -19.68
N ALA A 289 3.86 14.09 -19.07
CA ALA A 289 3.13 15.34 -19.15
C ALA A 289 3.98 16.49 -18.58
N ALA A 290 4.52 16.33 -17.36
CA ALA A 290 5.36 17.36 -16.75
C ALA A 290 6.60 17.67 -17.61
N ALA A 291 7.31 16.66 -18.09
CA ALA A 291 8.50 16.82 -18.93
C ALA A 291 8.18 17.54 -20.24
N SER A 292 7.06 17.21 -20.88
CA SER A 292 6.62 17.84 -22.14
C SER A 292 6.25 19.30 -21.93
N PHE A 293 5.44 19.62 -20.94
CA PHE A 293 5.05 21.02 -20.64
C PHE A 293 6.21 21.89 -20.11
N LYS A 294 7.24 21.27 -19.57
CA LYS A 294 8.46 21.95 -19.13
C LYS A 294 9.56 21.97 -20.20
N ASN A 295 9.25 21.56 -21.43
CA ASN A 295 10.16 21.56 -22.57
C ASN A 295 11.48 20.81 -22.32
N ILE A 296 11.40 19.68 -21.59
CA ILE A 296 12.55 18.80 -21.40
C ILE A 296 12.96 18.19 -22.75
N GLY A 297 14.25 18.28 -23.09
CA GLY A 297 14.76 17.77 -24.36
C GLY A 297 14.50 16.28 -24.57
N ARG A 298 14.20 15.88 -25.82
CA ARG A 298 13.83 14.50 -26.20
C ARG A 298 14.77 13.43 -25.66
N ARG A 299 16.08 13.68 -25.68
CA ARG A 299 17.08 12.74 -25.14
C ARG A 299 16.84 12.41 -23.67
N ASN A 300 16.51 13.40 -22.85
CA ASN A 300 16.24 13.22 -21.43
C ASN A 300 14.90 12.49 -21.21
N ILE A 301 13.90 12.74 -22.06
CA ILE A 301 12.62 12.01 -22.02
C ILE A 301 12.84 10.54 -22.38
N VAL A 302 13.59 10.25 -23.44
CA VAL A 302 13.92 8.87 -23.83
C VAL A 302 14.69 8.15 -22.75
N LEU A 303 15.68 8.82 -22.13
CA LEU A 303 16.43 8.27 -20.99
C LEU A 303 15.51 7.97 -19.80
N TYR A 304 14.60 8.90 -19.47
CA TYR A 304 13.63 8.75 -18.39
C TYR A 304 12.73 7.51 -18.63
N VAL A 305 12.11 7.42 -19.80
CA VAL A 305 11.26 6.28 -20.16
C VAL A 305 12.06 4.98 -20.19
N GLY A 306 13.24 4.99 -20.81
CA GLY A 306 14.11 3.82 -20.91
C GLY A 306 14.49 3.25 -19.55
N ILE A 307 14.82 4.11 -18.57
CA ILE A 307 15.14 3.66 -17.20
C ILE A 307 13.90 3.07 -16.51
N VAL A 308 12.74 3.74 -16.60
CA VAL A 308 11.49 3.24 -15.98
C VAL A 308 11.14 1.87 -16.56
N VAL A 309 11.16 1.74 -17.88
CA VAL A 309 10.85 0.48 -18.58
C VAL A 309 11.86 -0.61 -18.21
N ALA A 310 13.15 -0.29 -18.23
CA ALA A 310 14.20 -1.27 -17.88
C ALA A 310 14.07 -1.81 -16.45
N LEU A 311 13.70 -0.95 -15.48
CA LEU A 311 13.55 -1.34 -14.10
C LEU A 311 12.21 -2.05 -13.82
N ALA A 312 11.13 -1.67 -14.49
CA ALA A 312 9.81 -2.24 -14.20
C ALA A 312 9.50 -3.51 -15.00
N THR A 313 9.95 -3.59 -16.26
CA THR A 313 9.60 -4.70 -17.17
C THR A 313 9.94 -6.09 -16.63
N PRO A 314 11.09 -6.34 -15.95
CA PRO A 314 11.43 -7.68 -15.49
C PRO A 314 10.33 -8.31 -14.61
N TRP A 315 9.75 -7.56 -13.69
CA TRP A 315 8.65 -8.05 -12.85
C TRP A 315 7.41 -8.41 -13.67
N TYR A 316 6.95 -7.49 -14.52
CA TYR A 316 5.73 -7.69 -15.31
C TYR A 316 5.89 -8.78 -16.37
N LEU A 317 7.10 -8.91 -16.93
CA LEU A 317 7.43 -10.00 -17.86
C LEU A 317 7.41 -11.36 -17.16
N ARG A 318 8.02 -11.46 -15.96
CA ARG A 318 7.94 -12.69 -15.16
C ARG A 318 6.49 -13.06 -14.87
N THR A 319 5.69 -12.11 -14.41
CA THR A 319 4.27 -12.34 -14.12
C THR A 319 3.52 -12.81 -15.35
N TRP A 320 3.77 -12.19 -16.51
CA TRP A 320 3.17 -12.58 -17.77
C TRP A 320 3.56 -14.01 -18.20
N VAL A 321 4.83 -14.34 -18.13
CA VAL A 321 5.32 -15.69 -18.46
C VAL A 321 4.69 -16.75 -17.57
N LEU A 322 4.51 -16.48 -16.29
CA LEU A 322 3.95 -17.43 -15.33
C LEU A 322 2.43 -17.57 -15.45
N SER A 323 1.70 -16.47 -15.58
CA SER A 323 0.24 -16.45 -15.46
C SER A 323 -0.50 -16.16 -16.77
N GLY A 324 0.19 -15.82 -17.85
CA GLY A 324 -0.41 -15.30 -19.08
C GLY A 324 -0.94 -13.86 -18.97
N ASN A 325 -0.74 -13.20 -17.82
CA ASN A 325 -1.28 -11.87 -17.52
C ASN A 325 -0.23 -11.02 -16.79
N PRO A 326 0.32 -9.95 -17.40
CA PRO A 326 1.30 -9.10 -16.75
C PRO A 326 0.74 -8.34 -15.53
N PHE A 327 -0.59 -8.17 -15.48
CA PHE A 327 -1.33 -7.52 -14.41
C PHE A 327 -2.23 -8.52 -13.68
N TYR A 328 -1.68 -9.70 -13.37
CA TYR A 328 -2.45 -10.80 -12.79
C TYR A 328 -3.28 -10.34 -11.59
N SER A 329 -4.52 -10.74 -11.55
CA SER A 329 -5.71 -10.29 -10.84
C SER A 329 -6.56 -9.25 -11.58
N ASN A 330 -6.06 -8.59 -12.62
CA ASN A 330 -6.83 -7.64 -13.39
C ASN A 330 -7.06 -8.15 -14.81
N PRO A 331 -8.31 -8.40 -15.24
CA PRO A 331 -8.62 -8.92 -16.57
C PRO A 331 -8.38 -7.90 -17.69
N MET A 332 -8.17 -6.62 -17.38
CA MET A 332 -8.04 -5.54 -18.38
C MET A 332 -9.13 -5.61 -19.46
N GLY A 333 -10.38 -5.70 -19.02
CA GLY A 333 -11.54 -5.79 -19.93
C GLY A 333 -11.75 -7.16 -20.60
N SER A 334 -11.05 -8.22 -20.26
CA SER A 334 -11.01 -9.56 -20.86
C SER A 334 -9.81 -9.81 -21.79
N LEU A 335 -8.83 -8.92 -21.83
CA LEU A 335 -7.61 -9.13 -22.63
C LEU A 335 -6.73 -10.24 -22.07
N PHE A 336 -6.78 -10.49 -20.78
CA PHE A 336 -5.90 -11.42 -20.10
C PHE A 336 -6.66 -12.45 -19.26
N PRO A 337 -6.13 -13.68 -19.12
CA PRO A 337 -6.69 -14.68 -18.24
C PRO A 337 -6.57 -14.28 -16.78
N VAL A 338 -7.55 -14.64 -15.99
CA VAL A 338 -7.58 -14.48 -14.53
C VAL A 338 -8.28 -15.68 -13.90
N ASN A 339 -8.13 -15.83 -12.57
CA ASN A 339 -8.85 -16.88 -11.85
C ASN A 339 -10.37 -16.66 -11.94
N ALA A 340 -11.11 -17.66 -12.40
CA ALA A 340 -12.54 -17.55 -12.67
C ALA A 340 -13.36 -17.19 -11.41
N VAL A 341 -13.04 -17.81 -10.27
CA VAL A 341 -13.74 -17.54 -8.98
C VAL A 341 -13.43 -16.13 -8.50
N HIS A 342 -12.18 -15.68 -8.62
CA HIS A 342 -11.77 -14.33 -8.23
C HIS A 342 -12.45 -13.26 -9.12
N VAL A 343 -12.64 -13.53 -10.40
CA VAL A 343 -13.38 -12.61 -11.30
C VAL A 343 -14.83 -12.43 -10.87
N GLN A 344 -15.49 -13.52 -10.44
CA GLN A 344 -16.87 -13.42 -9.93
C GLN A 344 -16.93 -12.52 -8.69
N LEU A 345 -15.98 -12.69 -7.77
CA LEU A 345 -15.84 -11.81 -6.61
C LEU A 345 -15.63 -10.34 -7.02
N LEU A 346 -14.74 -10.09 -7.98
CA LEU A 346 -14.50 -8.73 -8.48
C LEU A 346 -15.75 -8.12 -9.13
N ARG A 347 -16.49 -8.89 -9.93
CA ARG A 347 -17.77 -8.46 -10.52
C ARG A 347 -18.82 -8.17 -9.46
N HIS A 348 -18.88 -8.98 -8.39
CA HIS A 348 -19.77 -8.69 -7.27
C HIS A 348 -19.39 -7.36 -6.60
N TYR A 349 -18.12 -7.12 -6.28
CA TYR A 349 -17.70 -5.83 -5.76
C TYR A 349 -18.05 -4.68 -6.72
N GLU A 350 -17.88 -4.88 -8.01
CA GLU A 350 -18.21 -3.88 -9.02
C GLU A 350 -19.73 -3.60 -9.03
N SER A 351 -20.57 -4.63 -8.98
CA SER A 351 -22.03 -4.49 -8.96
C SER A 351 -22.58 -3.79 -7.71
N VAL A 352 -21.86 -3.81 -6.60
CA VAL A 352 -22.29 -3.21 -5.33
C VAL A 352 -21.64 -1.85 -5.08
N PHE A 353 -20.34 -1.74 -5.35
CA PHE A 353 -19.54 -0.60 -4.90
C PHE A 353 -19.09 0.34 -6.01
N SER A 354 -19.18 -0.07 -7.29
CA SER A 354 -18.75 0.79 -8.40
C SER A 354 -19.52 2.11 -8.42
N VAL A 355 -18.83 3.17 -8.80
CA VAL A 355 -19.43 4.47 -9.06
C VAL A 355 -20.40 4.45 -10.24
N THR A 356 -20.36 3.42 -11.09
CA THR A 356 -21.29 3.22 -12.21
C THR A 356 -22.64 2.69 -11.76
N VAL A 357 -22.74 2.12 -10.55
CA VAL A 357 -23.97 1.62 -9.95
C VAL A 357 -24.55 2.72 -9.08
N ASP A 358 -25.66 3.31 -9.47
CA ASP A 358 -26.26 4.50 -8.85
C ASP A 358 -25.25 5.68 -8.74
N PRO A 359 -24.80 6.23 -9.89
CA PRO A 359 -23.72 7.21 -9.94
C PRO A 359 -23.97 8.42 -9.02
N LEU A 360 -25.20 8.89 -8.96
CA LEU A 360 -25.54 10.09 -8.18
C LEU A 360 -25.35 9.86 -6.67
N GLN A 361 -25.83 8.73 -6.15
CA GLN A 361 -25.68 8.39 -4.73
C GLN A 361 -24.21 8.13 -4.40
N LYS A 362 -23.48 7.39 -5.26
CA LYS A 362 -22.06 7.08 -5.05
C LYS A 362 -21.18 8.33 -5.11
N LEU A 363 -21.43 9.24 -6.04
CA LEU A 363 -20.71 10.51 -6.13
C LEU A 363 -21.03 11.43 -4.95
N ARG A 364 -22.29 11.47 -4.47
CA ARG A 364 -22.63 12.21 -3.24
C ARG A 364 -21.92 11.63 -2.03
N PHE A 365 -21.91 10.32 -1.88
CA PHE A 365 -21.18 9.64 -0.79
C PHE A 365 -19.69 9.90 -0.87
N LEU A 366 -19.07 9.74 -2.04
CA LEU A 366 -17.65 10.02 -2.26
C LEU A 366 -17.33 11.49 -1.98
N GLY A 367 -18.16 12.42 -2.46
CA GLY A 367 -18.04 13.86 -2.17
C GLY A 367 -18.09 14.15 -0.67
N PHE A 368 -19.07 13.61 0.03
CA PHE A 368 -19.18 13.74 1.49
C PHE A 368 -17.95 13.17 2.19
N LEU A 369 -17.50 11.99 1.80
CA LEU A 369 -16.32 11.33 2.37
C LEU A 369 -15.05 12.17 2.16
N LEU A 370 -14.81 12.60 0.92
CA LEU A 370 -13.65 13.42 0.59
C LEU A 370 -13.67 14.74 1.35
N MET A 371 -14.83 15.40 1.47
CA MET A 371 -14.94 16.66 2.22
C MET A 371 -14.75 16.45 3.72
N SER A 372 -15.34 15.41 4.31
CA SER A 372 -15.29 15.17 5.76
C SER A 372 -13.96 14.59 6.25
N LYS A 373 -13.21 13.87 5.41
CA LYS A 373 -11.97 13.17 5.77
C LYS A 373 -10.71 13.78 5.19
N SER A 374 -10.79 14.48 4.06
CA SER A 374 -9.66 15.28 3.57
C SER A 374 -9.67 16.72 4.10
N LEU A 375 -10.77 17.12 4.73
CA LEU A 375 -10.98 18.46 5.29
C LEU A 375 -10.60 19.56 4.29
N LEU A 376 -9.50 20.25 4.50
CA LEU A 376 -9.08 21.38 3.68
C LEU A 376 -8.43 20.97 2.34
N VAL A 377 -7.85 19.77 2.26
CA VAL A 377 -7.04 19.35 1.08
C VAL A 377 -7.87 19.36 -0.21
N VAL A 378 -9.04 18.73 -0.22
CA VAL A 378 -9.85 18.62 -1.44
C VAL A 378 -10.50 19.96 -1.79
N PRO A 379 -11.27 20.64 -0.92
CA PRO A 379 -11.93 21.88 -1.30
C PRO A 379 -10.96 22.99 -1.69
N ALA A 380 -9.92 23.23 -0.87
CA ALA A 380 -8.91 24.24 -1.20
C ALA A 380 -8.04 23.83 -2.38
N GLY A 381 -7.75 22.51 -2.52
CA GLY A 381 -6.98 21.99 -3.64
C GLY A 381 -7.66 22.17 -4.98
N VAL A 382 -8.94 21.85 -5.08
CA VAL A 382 -9.74 22.03 -6.31
C VAL A 382 -9.78 23.52 -6.71
N LEU A 383 -10.04 24.40 -5.75
CA LEU A 383 -9.99 25.84 -6.00
C LEU A 383 -8.57 26.32 -6.35
N GLY A 384 -7.55 25.74 -5.72
CA GLY A 384 -6.15 26.03 -5.99
C GLY A 384 -5.72 25.63 -7.40
N LEU A 385 -6.23 24.51 -7.91
CA LEU A 385 -5.99 24.08 -9.30
C LEU A 385 -6.42 25.19 -10.29
N TRP A 386 -7.56 25.83 -10.07
CA TRP A 386 -8.00 26.94 -10.93
C TRP A 386 -7.00 28.11 -10.93
N LEU A 387 -6.35 28.39 -9.81
CA LEU A 387 -5.32 29.45 -9.74
C LEU A 387 -4.01 29.08 -10.45
N ILE A 388 -3.66 27.80 -10.46
CA ILE A 388 -2.47 27.28 -11.17
C ILE A 388 -2.81 26.73 -12.55
N ARG A 389 -3.89 27.23 -13.16
CA ARG A 389 -4.40 26.75 -14.45
C ARG A 389 -3.37 26.69 -15.59
N ARG A 390 -2.30 27.47 -15.53
CA ARG A 390 -1.19 27.43 -16.48
C ARG A 390 -0.22 26.26 -16.26
N GLN A 391 -0.32 25.57 -15.13
CA GLN A 391 0.47 24.37 -14.82
C GLN A 391 -0.33 23.11 -15.22
N TYR A 392 -0.63 22.97 -16.52
CA TYR A 392 -1.47 21.89 -17.05
C TYR A 392 -1.04 20.49 -16.62
N TRP A 393 0.27 20.28 -16.43
CA TRP A 393 0.81 19.01 -16.00
C TRP A 393 0.32 18.56 -14.61
N ILE A 394 0.03 19.49 -13.67
CA ILE A 394 -0.57 19.14 -12.38
C ILE A 394 -2.01 18.66 -12.58
N HIS A 395 -2.80 19.36 -13.42
CA HIS A 395 -4.18 18.98 -13.72
C HIS A 395 -4.22 17.60 -14.35
N ILE A 396 -3.33 17.35 -15.34
CA ILE A 396 -3.20 16.05 -16.00
C ILE A 396 -2.82 14.99 -14.96
N SER A 397 -1.88 15.27 -14.07
CA SER A 397 -1.46 14.31 -13.03
C SER A 397 -2.60 13.98 -12.06
N VAL A 398 -3.39 14.96 -11.61
CA VAL A 398 -4.58 14.73 -10.77
C VAL A 398 -5.61 13.87 -11.51
N VAL A 399 -5.90 14.20 -12.78
CA VAL A 399 -6.84 13.44 -13.60
C VAL A 399 -6.35 12.03 -13.85
N VAL A 400 -5.10 11.86 -14.28
CA VAL A 400 -4.50 10.54 -14.59
C VAL A 400 -4.49 9.64 -13.36
N CYS A 401 -4.07 10.15 -12.19
CA CYS A 401 -4.09 9.37 -10.95
C CYS A 401 -5.52 9.00 -10.51
N SER A 402 -6.49 9.91 -10.70
CA SER A 402 -7.91 9.66 -10.39
C SER A 402 -8.51 8.62 -11.34
N LEU A 403 -8.20 8.70 -12.64
CA LEU A 403 -8.64 7.72 -13.64
C LEU A 403 -7.97 6.35 -13.40
N ALA A 404 -6.70 6.30 -13.02
CA ALA A 404 -6.01 5.06 -12.68
C ALA A 404 -6.65 4.38 -11.45
N TRP A 405 -7.05 5.15 -10.44
CA TRP A 405 -7.84 4.62 -9.33
C TRP A 405 -9.19 4.09 -9.81
N LEU A 406 -9.93 4.85 -10.62
CA LEU A 406 -11.26 4.48 -11.11
C LEU A 406 -11.21 3.23 -12.01
N ALA A 407 -10.18 3.10 -12.84
CA ALA A 407 -9.98 1.95 -13.73
C ALA A 407 -9.43 0.71 -13.01
N SER A 408 -8.88 0.86 -11.82
CA SER A 408 -8.33 -0.26 -11.06
C SER A 408 -9.43 -0.98 -10.28
N VAL A 409 -9.24 -2.29 -10.05
CA VAL A 409 -10.09 -3.07 -9.14
C VAL A 409 -10.09 -2.50 -7.72
N SER A 410 -9.10 -1.67 -7.38
CA SER A 410 -8.98 -1.06 -6.06
C SER A 410 -10.14 -0.13 -5.73
N HIS A 411 -10.82 0.49 -6.71
CA HIS A 411 -11.93 1.41 -6.43
C HIS A 411 -13.18 0.69 -5.91
N THR A 412 -13.33 -0.59 -6.18
CA THR A 412 -14.46 -1.41 -5.71
C THR A 412 -14.09 -2.37 -4.60
N ALA A 413 -12.85 -2.87 -4.59
CA ALA A 413 -12.41 -3.85 -3.60
C ALA A 413 -12.38 -3.24 -2.18
N GLY A 414 -13.15 -3.81 -1.27
CA GLY A 414 -13.31 -3.31 0.10
C GLY A 414 -14.23 -2.09 0.24
N GLY A 415 -14.90 -1.68 -0.85
CA GLY A 415 -15.84 -0.56 -0.90
C GLY A 415 -15.16 0.79 -1.12
N LEU A 416 -15.95 1.77 -1.60
CA LEU A 416 -15.47 3.12 -1.96
C LEU A 416 -14.71 3.80 -0.83
N TYR A 417 -15.15 3.60 0.41
CA TYR A 417 -14.52 4.22 1.56
C TYR A 417 -13.08 3.76 1.75
N TYR A 418 -12.85 2.43 1.76
CA TYR A 418 -11.52 1.85 1.94
C TYR A 418 -10.61 2.13 0.75
N SER A 419 -11.18 2.16 -0.46
CA SER A 419 -10.43 2.38 -1.70
C SER A 419 -9.89 3.80 -1.86
N THR A 420 -10.49 4.80 -1.19
CA THR A 420 -10.02 6.20 -1.28
C THR A 420 -8.60 6.40 -0.77
N ARG A 421 -8.04 5.47 0.01
CA ARG A 421 -6.62 5.47 0.40
C ARG A 421 -5.68 5.47 -0.82
N VAL A 422 -6.11 4.84 -1.90
CA VAL A 422 -5.34 4.75 -3.16
C VAL A 422 -5.22 6.12 -3.86
N LEU A 423 -6.09 7.07 -3.50
CA LEU A 423 -5.99 8.47 -3.95
C LEU A 423 -4.90 9.28 -3.21
N SER A 424 -4.04 8.64 -2.38
CA SER A 424 -2.95 9.34 -1.68
C SER A 424 -2.07 10.20 -2.61
N PRO A 425 -1.71 9.80 -3.86
CA PRO A 425 -1.04 10.67 -4.82
C PRO A 425 -1.84 11.93 -5.16
N VAL A 426 -3.15 11.81 -5.33
CA VAL A 426 -4.05 12.94 -5.64
C VAL A 426 -4.10 13.91 -4.47
N PHE A 427 -4.20 13.41 -3.23
CA PHE A 427 -4.23 14.28 -2.04
C PHE A 427 -2.96 15.12 -1.91
N VAL A 428 -1.79 14.56 -2.20
CA VAL A 428 -0.52 15.34 -2.18
C VAL A 428 -0.53 16.43 -3.25
N LEU A 429 -1.00 16.16 -4.45
CA LEU A 429 -1.08 17.15 -5.53
C LEU A 429 -2.11 18.25 -5.21
N LEU A 430 -3.25 17.88 -4.63
CA LEU A 430 -4.25 18.85 -4.18
C LEU A 430 -3.74 19.69 -3.00
N ALA A 431 -2.95 19.12 -2.11
CA ALA A 431 -2.31 19.88 -1.02
C ALA A 431 -1.33 20.93 -1.56
N VAL A 432 -0.56 20.60 -2.60
CA VAL A 432 0.29 21.59 -3.30
C VAL A 432 -0.56 22.73 -3.87
N ALA A 433 -1.66 22.42 -4.55
CA ALA A 433 -2.58 23.41 -5.09
C ALA A 433 -3.25 24.26 -3.99
N SER A 434 -3.66 23.62 -2.87
CA SER A 434 -4.17 24.31 -1.67
C SER A 434 -3.17 25.31 -1.12
N GLY A 435 -1.90 24.91 -1.03
CA GLY A 435 -0.83 25.78 -0.56
C GLY A 435 -0.71 27.05 -1.39
N VAL A 436 -0.84 26.95 -2.71
CA VAL A 436 -0.85 28.11 -3.61
C VAL A 436 -2.06 29.02 -3.35
N LEU A 437 -3.25 28.44 -3.21
CA LEU A 437 -4.47 29.22 -2.91
C LEU A 437 -4.31 29.97 -1.59
N LEU A 438 -4.00 29.26 -0.52
CA LEU A 438 -3.95 29.83 0.83
C LEU A 438 -2.85 30.86 0.98
N SER A 439 -1.70 30.67 0.35
CA SER A 439 -0.63 31.66 0.35
C SER A 439 -1.02 32.97 -0.32
N ARG A 440 -1.81 32.92 -1.40
CA ARG A 440 -2.34 34.11 -2.08
C ARG A 440 -3.43 34.82 -1.27
N LEU A 441 -4.32 34.04 -0.65
CA LEU A 441 -5.36 34.61 0.22
C LEU A 441 -4.78 35.26 1.45
N GLN A 442 -3.81 34.62 2.10
CA GLN A 442 -3.13 35.12 3.27
C GLN A 442 -2.37 36.47 3.03
N SER A 443 -1.96 36.74 1.78
CA SER A 443 -1.31 38.00 1.41
C SER A 443 -2.27 39.16 1.16
N ARG A 444 -3.59 38.94 1.26
CA ARG A 444 -4.62 39.97 1.12
C ARG A 444 -4.82 40.78 2.42
N ASP A 445 -5.97 41.39 2.56
CA ASP A 445 -6.33 42.22 3.72
C ASP A 445 -6.35 41.39 5.03
N TRP A 446 -6.44 42.07 6.16
CA TRP A 446 -6.36 41.45 7.48
C TRP A 446 -7.53 40.51 7.78
N LEU A 447 -8.75 40.77 7.25
CA LEU A 447 -9.91 39.92 7.44
C LEU A 447 -9.73 38.57 6.75
N VAL A 448 -9.30 38.60 5.49
CA VAL A 448 -9.02 37.37 4.72
C VAL A 448 -7.88 36.58 5.38
N ARG A 449 -6.84 37.28 5.84
CA ARG A 449 -5.73 36.66 6.58
C ARG A 449 -6.22 35.94 7.85
N SER A 450 -7.05 36.60 8.64
CA SER A 450 -7.60 36.05 9.88
C SER A 450 -8.53 34.86 9.58
N ALA A 451 -9.34 34.92 8.52
CA ALA A 451 -10.17 33.83 8.07
C ALA A 451 -9.33 32.59 7.66
N VAL A 452 -8.26 32.78 6.89
CA VAL A 452 -7.34 31.68 6.50
C VAL A 452 -6.72 31.03 7.73
N ILE A 453 -6.23 31.81 8.69
CA ILE A 453 -5.67 31.30 9.95
C ILE A 453 -6.74 30.53 10.73
N GLY A 454 -7.94 31.10 10.86
CA GLY A 454 -9.08 30.46 11.55
C GLY A 454 -9.47 29.13 10.93
N VAL A 455 -9.56 29.07 9.60
CA VAL A 455 -9.87 27.82 8.87
C VAL A 455 -8.77 26.76 9.09
N ILE A 456 -7.50 27.14 9.01
CA ILE A 456 -6.40 26.20 9.26
C ILE A 456 -6.43 25.70 10.71
N THR A 457 -6.65 26.58 11.69
CA THR A 457 -6.76 26.19 13.10
C THR A 457 -7.91 25.20 13.29
N LEU A 458 -9.09 25.53 12.77
CA LEU A 458 -10.28 24.68 12.90
C LEU A 458 -10.05 23.30 12.26
N THR A 459 -9.57 23.28 11.01
CA THR A 459 -9.36 22.01 10.29
C THR A 459 -8.23 21.20 10.92
N SER A 460 -7.15 21.83 11.39
CA SER A 460 -6.07 21.14 12.11
C SER A 460 -6.57 20.54 13.42
N THR A 461 -7.33 21.29 14.21
CA THR A 461 -7.91 20.77 15.46
C THR A 461 -8.85 19.61 15.18
N THR A 462 -9.71 19.72 14.16
CA THR A 462 -10.64 18.65 13.77
C THR A 462 -9.86 17.40 13.32
N ALA A 463 -8.80 17.57 12.52
CA ALA A 463 -7.95 16.46 12.07
C ALA A 463 -7.28 15.76 13.26
N LEU A 464 -6.61 16.52 14.12
CA LEU A 464 -5.92 15.98 15.30
C LEU A 464 -6.89 15.23 16.23
N LEU A 465 -8.09 15.77 16.46
CA LEU A 465 -9.13 15.08 17.22
C LEU A 465 -9.55 13.78 16.53
N GLN A 466 -9.74 13.77 15.22
CA GLN A 466 -10.07 12.54 14.49
C GLN A 466 -8.93 11.53 14.49
N GLU A 467 -7.68 11.96 14.38
CA GLU A 467 -6.51 11.10 14.41
C GLU A 467 -6.27 10.47 15.79
N VAL A 468 -6.62 11.16 16.87
CA VAL A 468 -6.42 10.70 18.25
C VAL A 468 -7.65 9.99 18.80
N ILE A 469 -8.85 10.59 18.67
CA ILE A 469 -10.06 10.17 19.40
C ILE A 469 -10.90 9.18 18.60
N VAL A 470 -11.04 9.43 17.30
CA VAL A 470 -11.88 8.60 16.45
C VAL A 470 -11.00 7.55 15.80
N PRO A 471 -11.17 6.24 16.17
CA PRO A 471 -10.58 5.18 15.37
C PRO A 471 -11.07 5.37 13.95
N GLY A 472 -10.15 5.39 13.03
CA GLY A 472 -10.52 5.63 11.67
C GLY A 472 -11.42 4.55 11.13
N HIS A 473 -12.41 4.95 10.36
CA HIS A 473 -13.22 3.99 9.63
C HIS A 473 -12.44 3.21 8.56
N LEU A 474 -11.24 3.70 8.19
CA LEU A 474 -10.29 2.97 7.34
C LEU A 474 -9.51 1.92 8.14
N GLU A 475 -9.48 2.05 9.45
CA GLU A 475 -8.99 1.03 10.34
C GLU A 475 -10.09 -0.01 10.50
N THR A 476 -9.70 -1.25 10.53
CA THR A 476 -10.60 -2.34 10.79
C THR A 476 -11.06 -2.32 12.22
N ALA A 477 -12.05 -3.15 12.54
CA ALA A 477 -12.49 -3.38 13.90
C ALA A 477 -11.36 -3.74 14.88
N HIS A 478 -10.15 -4.05 14.41
CA HIS A 478 -8.99 -4.39 15.22
C HIS A 478 -8.29 -3.18 15.83
N SER A 479 -8.32 -2.03 15.16
CA SER A 479 -7.76 -0.78 15.66
C SER A 479 -8.74 -0.05 16.59
N GLN A 480 -9.87 -0.70 16.91
CA GLN A 480 -10.88 -0.07 17.73
C GLN A 480 -10.35 0.25 19.12
N ARG A 481 -10.30 1.55 19.43
CA ARG A 481 -10.14 2.05 20.79
C ARG A 481 -8.83 1.61 21.48
N TRP A 482 -7.71 1.61 20.72
CA TRP A 482 -6.37 1.35 21.25
C TRP A 482 -6.10 2.09 22.59
N TYR A 483 -6.61 3.30 22.74
CA TYR A 483 -6.52 4.10 23.95
C TYR A 483 -7.38 3.57 25.10
N ARG A 484 -8.38 2.70 24.85
CA ARG A 484 -9.21 2.05 25.88
C ARG A 484 -8.80 0.61 26.16
N GLU A 485 -8.34 -0.10 25.16
CA GLU A 485 -8.07 -1.54 25.22
C GLU A 485 -6.58 -1.88 25.40
N GLY A 486 -5.72 -0.84 25.51
CA GLY A 486 -4.27 -1.02 25.59
C GLY A 486 -3.59 -1.12 24.21
N PHE A 487 -2.27 -1.09 24.24
CA PHE A 487 -1.42 -0.94 23.06
C PHE A 487 -1.07 -2.25 22.33
N THR A 488 -1.77 -3.33 22.59
CA THR A 488 -1.54 -4.61 21.93
C THR A 488 -2.33 -4.65 20.63
N PRO A 489 -1.69 -4.81 19.46
CA PRO A 489 -2.38 -5.04 18.21
C PRO A 489 -3.21 -6.32 18.32
N LYS A 490 -4.53 -6.22 18.14
CA LYS A 490 -5.36 -7.41 17.99
C LYS A 490 -5.27 -7.88 16.53
N PRO A 491 -4.76 -9.09 16.26
CA PRO A 491 -4.70 -9.60 14.90
C PRO A 491 -6.12 -9.77 14.35
N PRO A 492 -6.29 -9.77 13.01
CA PRO A 492 -7.57 -10.06 12.35
C PRO A 492 -8.29 -11.31 12.86
N ALA A 493 -7.52 -12.28 13.31
CA ALA A 493 -7.95 -13.50 13.97
C ALA A 493 -8.84 -13.31 15.22
N ALA A 494 -8.72 -12.16 15.89
CA ALA A 494 -9.55 -11.85 17.06
C ALA A 494 -11.04 -11.71 16.71
N TRP A 495 -11.43 -11.73 15.44
CA TRP A 495 -12.83 -11.68 15.03
C TRP A 495 -13.58 -13.00 15.19
N ALA A 496 -12.85 -14.11 15.23
CA ALA A 496 -13.44 -15.42 15.38
C ALA A 496 -12.52 -16.35 16.23
N PRO A 497 -12.08 -15.93 17.42
CA PRO A 497 -11.07 -16.67 18.19
C PRO A 497 -11.53 -18.08 18.55
N HIS A 498 -12.84 -18.30 18.74
CA HIS A 498 -13.41 -19.57 19.14
C HIS A 498 -14.01 -20.39 18.00
N LEU A 499 -14.01 -19.87 16.77
CA LEU A 499 -14.67 -20.52 15.62
C LEU A 499 -14.10 -21.91 15.36
N PHE A 500 -12.80 -22.08 15.50
CA PHE A 500 -12.07 -23.33 15.20
C PHE A 500 -11.67 -24.11 16.43
N GLU A 501 -12.12 -23.71 17.62
CA GLU A 501 -11.90 -24.52 18.82
C GLU A 501 -12.49 -25.92 18.62
N GLY A 502 -11.65 -26.94 18.85
CA GLY A 502 -12.04 -28.33 18.66
C GLY A 502 -11.94 -28.86 17.22
N VAL A 503 -11.49 -28.04 16.28
CA VAL A 503 -11.07 -28.55 14.95
C VAL A 503 -9.72 -29.24 15.14
N PRO A 504 -9.57 -30.53 14.76
CA PRO A 504 -8.31 -31.26 14.93
C PRO A 504 -7.16 -30.60 14.17
N SER A 505 -5.97 -30.58 14.79
CA SER A 505 -4.75 -30.16 14.10
C SER A 505 -4.47 -31.05 12.89
N GLY A 506 -4.00 -30.47 11.80
CA GLY A 506 -3.85 -31.16 10.52
C GLY A 506 -5.12 -31.22 9.66
N SER A 507 -6.25 -30.68 10.18
CA SER A 507 -7.47 -30.56 9.37
C SER A 507 -7.28 -29.53 8.26
N ARG A 508 -7.99 -29.75 7.13
CA ARG A 508 -8.05 -28.81 6.00
C ARG A 508 -9.44 -28.17 5.92
N CYS A 509 -9.45 -26.83 5.78
CA CYS A 509 -10.68 -26.05 5.77
C CYS A 509 -10.69 -25.07 4.60
N ILE A 510 -11.73 -25.12 3.77
CA ILE A 510 -11.95 -24.12 2.73
C ILE A 510 -12.46 -22.82 3.37
N SER A 511 -11.90 -21.71 2.94
CA SER A 511 -12.31 -20.38 3.40
C SER A 511 -12.29 -19.36 2.28
N ASP A 512 -13.26 -18.46 2.31
CA ASP A 512 -13.35 -17.25 1.52
C ASP A 512 -12.76 -16.02 2.23
N TRP A 513 -12.25 -16.22 3.47
CA TRP A 513 -11.78 -15.11 4.31
C TRP A 513 -10.31 -15.24 4.70
N ALA A 514 -9.51 -14.26 4.25
CA ALA A 514 -8.08 -14.23 4.53
C ALA A 514 -7.72 -14.10 6.03
N GLY A 515 -8.59 -13.52 6.84
CA GLY A 515 -8.39 -13.46 8.29
C GLY A 515 -8.34 -14.82 8.97
N ALA A 516 -9.06 -15.83 8.42
CA ALA A 516 -8.99 -17.21 8.91
C ALA A 516 -7.58 -17.80 8.74
N TRP A 517 -6.92 -17.49 7.66
CA TRP A 517 -5.55 -17.94 7.38
C TRP A 517 -4.59 -17.59 8.52
N VAL A 518 -4.58 -16.33 8.95
CA VAL A 518 -3.70 -15.88 10.05
C VAL A 518 -4.10 -16.53 11.37
N ALA A 519 -5.41 -16.71 11.62
CA ALA A 519 -5.92 -17.34 12.82
C ALA A 519 -5.49 -18.79 12.94
N MET A 520 -5.55 -19.51 11.81
CA MET A 520 -5.37 -20.96 11.78
C MET A 520 -3.93 -21.41 11.78
N LYS A 521 -3.00 -20.56 11.33
CA LYS A 521 -1.56 -20.84 11.36
C LYS A 521 -1.09 -21.33 12.73
N ASN A 522 -1.63 -20.76 13.79
CA ASN A 522 -1.27 -21.12 15.17
C ASN A 522 -2.05 -22.32 15.73
N GLN A 523 -3.08 -22.80 15.03
CA GLN A 523 -3.92 -23.92 15.47
C GLN A 523 -3.66 -25.21 14.69
N GLY A 524 -2.75 -25.18 13.73
CA GLY A 524 -2.41 -26.34 12.91
C GLY A 524 -3.50 -26.75 11.92
N VAL A 525 -4.45 -25.86 11.59
CA VAL A 525 -5.45 -26.06 10.55
C VAL A 525 -4.94 -25.43 9.26
N GLU A 526 -4.92 -26.20 8.17
CA GLU A 526 -4.58 -25.72 6.84
C GLU A 526 -5.79 -25.06 6.18
N ILE A 527 -5.68 -23.81 5.81
CA ILE A 527 -6.73 -23.10 5.09
C ILE A 527 -6.48 -23.21 3.58
N VAL A 528 -7.48 -23.71 2.88
CA VAL A 528 -7.55 -23.78 1.42
C VAL A 528 -8.38 -22.59 0.93
N PRO A 529 -7.79 -21.61 0.22
CA PRO A 529 -8.57 -20.51 -0.33
C PRO A 529 -9.63 -20.98 -1.31
N VAL A 530 -10.81 -20.38 -1.26
CA VAL A 530 -11.95 -20.76 -2.12
C VAL A 530 -11.64 -20.64 -3.63
N TRP A 531 -10.67 -19.83 -4.00
CA TRP A 531 -10.19 -19.64 -5.38
C TRP A 531 -9.00 -20.49 -5.77
N SER A 532 -8.53 -21.37 -4.89
CA SER A 532 -7.48 -22.32 -5.24
C SER A 532 -7.99 -23.37 -6.25
N PRO A 533 -7.12 -23.94 -7.09
CA PRO A 533 -7.52 -24.96 -8.06
C PRO A 533 -8.23 -26.17 -7.43
N GLU A 534 -7.84 -26.56 -6.22
CA GLU A 534 -8.47 -27.71 -5.54
C GLU A 534 -9.85 -27.38 -4.95
N ALA A 535 -10.16 -26.12 -4.71
CA ALA A 535 -11.49 -25.68 -4.30
C ALA A 535 -12.44 -25.41 -5.49
N ALA A 536 -11.94 -25.40 -6.72
CA ALA A 536 -12.73 -25.08 -7.91
C ALA A 536 -13.98 -25.95 -8.09
N VAL A 537 -13.94 -27.21 -7.61
CA VAL A 537 -15.09 -28.13 -7.63
C VAL A 537 -16.33 -27.57 -6.92
N ILE A 538 -16.16 -26.64 -5.97
CA ILE A 538 -17.29 -26.02 -5.25
C ILE A 538 -18.23 -25.28 -6.21
N PHE A 539 -17.70 -24.74 -7.30
CA PHE A 539 -18.42 -23.93 -8.28
C PHE A 539 -18.84 -24.72 -9.52
N ASP A 540 -18.64 -26.04 -9.51
CA ASP A 540 -19.09 -26.90 -10.59
C ASP A 540 -20.61 -27.10 -10.49
N GLN A 541 -21.34 -26.42 -11.36
CA GLN A 541 -22.80 -26.47 -11.41
C GLN A 541 -23.33 -27.80 -11.98
N GLY A 542 -22.47 -28.61 -12.61
CA GLY A 542 -22.80 -29.95 -13.11
C GLY A 542 -22.89 -31.01 -12.01
N ASN A 543 -22.31 -30.74 -10.84
CA ASN A 543 -22.28 -31.64 -9.70
C ASN A 543 -23.31 -31.23 -8.64
N THR A 544 -23.87 -32.25 -7.97
CA THR A 544 -24.71 -32.05 -6.78
C THR A 544 -23.86 -31.63 -5.57
N ALA A 545 -24.49 -31.07 -4.55
CA ALA A 545 -23.81 -30.70 -3.31
C ALA A 545 -23.16 -31.94 -2.62
N GLU A 546 -23.75 -33.09 -2.78
CA GLU A 546 -23.27 -34.39 -2.27
C GLU A 546 -22.01 -34.84 -2.98
N GLU A 547 -21.97 -34.77 -4.32
CA GLU A 547 -20.80 -35.10 -5.13
C GLU A 547 -19.65 -34.16 -4.87
N ILE A 548 -19.92 -32.85 -4.76
CA ILE A 548 -18.93 -31.87 -4.36
C ILE A 548 -18.36 -32.18 -2.98
N SER A 549 -19.24 -32.50 -2.01
CA SER A 549 -18.81 -32.83 -0.64
C SER A 549 -17.97 -34.12 -0.62
N ALA A 550 -18.32 -35.13 -1.39
CA ALA A 550 -17.55 -36.36 -1.51
C ALA A 550 -16.16 -36.11 -2.10
N ASN A 551 -16.08 -35.34 -3.18
CA ASN A 551 -14.81 -34.94 -3.81
C ASN A 551 -13.88 -34.17 -2.87
N LEU A 552 -14.42 -33.25 -2.07
CA LEU A 552 -13.65 -32.51 -1.07
C LEU A 552 -13.13 -33.43 0.04
N LYS A 553 -13.95 -34.39 0.50
CA LYS A 553 -13.54 -35.39 1.50
C LYS A 553 -12.41 -36.30 0.98
N GLU A 554 -12.44 -36.72 -0.28
CA GLU A 554 -11.34 -37.46 -0.92
C GLU A 554 -10.02 -36.69 -0.90
N ARG A 555 -10.07 -35.34 -0.98
CA ARG A 555 -8.92 -34.46 -0.84
C ARG A 555 -8.58 -34.12 0.62
N ASN A 556 -9.17 -34.83 1.59
CA ASN A 556 -9.06 -34.59 3.01
C ASN A 556 -9.52 -33.17 3.46
N ILE A 557 -10.44 -32.57 2.70
CA ILE A 557 -11.05 -31.28 3.06
C ILE A 557 -12.41 -31.60 3.67
N ARG A 558 -12.52 -31.47 5.00
CA ARG A 558 -13.74 -31.80 5.75
C ARG A 558 -14.44 -30.60 6.34
N TRP A 559 -13.82 -29.43 6.28
CA TRP A 559 -14.34 -28.21 6.87
C TRP A 559 -14.54 -27.13 5.83
N VAL A 560 -15.62 -26.36 5.97
CA VAL A 560 -15.91 -25.19 5.14
C VAL A 560 -16.29 -24.03 6.04
N MET A 561 -15.53 -22.96 6.00
CA MET A 561 -15.84 -21.72 6.67
C MET A 561 -16.43 -20.73 5.65
N ILE A 562 -17.58 -20.19 5.96
CA ILE A 562 -18.30 -19.23 5.12
C ILE A 562 -18.38 -17.91 5.87
N SER A 563 -17.95 -16.82 5.23
CA SER A 563 -18.23 -15.48 5.68
C SER A 563 -19.71 -15.17 5.48
N LEU A 564 -20.42 -14.80 6.53
CA LEU A 564 -21.82 -14.37 6.50
C LEU A 564 -21.95 -12.85 6.23
N ILE A 565 -20.82 -12.17 6.05
CA ILE A 565 -20.76 -10.78 5.63
C ILE A 565 -21.15 -10.71 4.15
N VAL A 566 -21.96 -9.75 3.80
CA VAL A 566 -22.66 -9.55 2.51
C VAL A 566 -21.76 -9.65 1.25
N ASN A 567 -20.45 -9.52 1.39
CA ASN A 567 -19.54 -9.29 0.27
C ASN A 567 -19.27 -10.50 -0.66
N LEU A 568 -19.85 -11.68 -0.38
CA LEU A 568 -19.61 -12.91 -1.15
C LEU A 568 -20.89 -13.63 -1.57
N ASP A 569 -22.03 -12.92 -1.56
CA ASP A 569 -23.33 -13.54 -1.87
C ASP A 569 -23.39 -14.13 -3.27
N SER A 570 -22.67 -13.55 -4.25
CA SER A 570 -22.62 -14.13 -5.61
C SER A 570 -21.95 -15.48 -5.65
N LEU A 571 -20.84 -15.68 -4.92
CA LEU A 571 -20.16 -16.98 -4.84
C LEU A 571 -21.02 -18.04 -4.15
N LYS A 572 -21.81 -17.65 -3.15
CA LYS A 572 -22.74 -18.55 -2.45
C LYS A 572 -23.89 -18.99 -3.35
N VAL A 573 -24.41 -18.09 -4.19
CA VAL A 573 -25.51 -18.40 -5.12
C VAL A 573 -25.07 -19.35 -6.22
N GLU A 574 -23.84 -19.23 -6.69
CA GLU A 574 -23.30 -20.04 -7.79
C GLU A 574 -22.78 -21.42 -7.33
N SER A 575 -22.67 -21.69 -6.03
CA SER A 575 -22.20 -22.96 -5.50
C SER A 575 -23.36 -23.83 -4.97
N PRO A 576 -23.63 -25.02 -5.55
CA PRO A 576 -24.61 -25.97 -5.00
C PRO A 576 -24.30 -26.36 -3.55
N LEU A 577 -23.02 -26.54 -3.22
CA LEU A 577 -22.58 -26.84 -1.85
C LEU A 577 -22.89 -25.71 -0.89
N TYR A 578 -22.56 -24.47 -1.25
CA TYR A 578 -22.81 -23.33 -0.39
C TYR A 578 -24.31 -23.07 -0.17
N GLN A 579 -25.14 -23.26 -1.21
CA GLN A 579 -26.60 -23.18 -1.09
C GLN A 579 -27.14 -24.22 -0.10
N LYS A 580 -26.61 -25.45 -0.12
CA LYS A 580 -26.98 -26.49 0.83
C LYS A 580 -26.54 -26.14 2.24
N LEU A 581 -25.27 -25.73 2.42
CA LEU A 581 -24.72 -25.37 3.73
C LEU A 581 -25.47 -24.21 4.37
N MET A 582 -25.83 -23.19 3.60
CA MET A 582 -26.60 -22.05 4.12
C MET A 582 -28.01 -22.42 4.60
N LYS A 583 -28.56 -23.57 4.16
CA LYS A 583 -29.84 -24.12 4.63
C LYS A 583 -29.67 -25.11 5.79
N SER A 584 -28.44 -25.54 6.08
CA SER A 584 -28.13 -26.48 7.15
C SER A 584 -27.72 -25.74 8.43
N HIS A 585 -27.67 -26.47 9.55
CA HIS A 585 -27.13 -25.93 10.79
C HIS A 585 -25.59 -25.95 10.74
N PRO A 586 -24.93 -24.80 10.97
CA PRO A 586 -23.48 -24.77 11.07
C PRO A 586 -23.00 -25.52 12.32
N TRP A 587 -21.82 -26.13 12.24
CA TRP A 587 -21.18 -26.74 13.40
C TRP A 587 -20.86 -25.68 14.46
N ARG A 588 -20.44 -24.46 14.04
CA ARG A 588 -20.22 -23.31 14.92
C ARG A 588 -20.43 -21.99 14.19
N ILE A 589 -20.88 -20.99 14.93
CA ILE A 589 -20.95 -19.60 14.47
C ILE A 589 -20.00 -18.79 15.34
N SER A 590 -19.29 -17.83 14.72
CA SER A 590 -18.44 -16.90 15.48
C SER A 590 -19.25 -16.03 16.42
N ASP A 591 -18.63 -15.55 17.53
CA ASP A 591 -19.29 -14.67 18.51
C ASP A 591 -19.85 -13.40 17.89
N SER A 592 -19.25 -12.94 16.79
CA SER A 592 -19.73 -11.79 16.00
C SER A 592 -20.91 -12.09 15.09
N GLY A 593 -21.32 -13.35 14.94
CA GLY A 593 -22.32 -13.80 13.97
C GLY A 593 -21.90 -13.65 12.50
N LYS A 594 -20.64 -13.31 12.22
CA LYS A 594 -20.18 -12.96 10.87
C LYS A 594 -19.60 -14.13 10.08
N PHE A 595 -19.29 -15.23 10.76
CA PHE A 595 -18.67 -16.40 10.15
C PHE A 595 -19.35 -17.67 10.67
N ALA A 596 -19.52 -18.64 9.77
CA ALA A 596 -20.04 -19.95 10.10
C ALA A 596 -19.07 -21.04 9.64
N LEU A 597 -18.83 -22.05 10.49
CA LEU A 597 -18.02 -23.21 10.20
C LEU A 597 -18.94 -24.41 10.05
N PHE A 598 -18.78 -25.14 8.95
CA PHE A 598 -19.54 -26.32 8.62
C PHE A 598 -18.63 -27.53 8.53
N TYR A 599 -19.12 -28.67 9.00
CA TYR A 599 -18.49 -29.97 8.84
C TYR A 599 -19.18 -30.74 7.71
N LEU A 600 -18.41 -31.30 6.78
CA LEU A 600 -18.93 -32.03 5.62
C LEU A 600 -19.20 -33.52 5.90
N GLY A 601 -18.83 -34.05 7.09
CA GLY A 601 -19.08 -35.44 7.49
C GLY A 601 -20.47 -35.66 8.09
N ASP A 602 -20.84 -36.91 8.29
CA ASP A 602 -22.17 -37.31 8.79
C ASP A 602 -22.37 -37.02 10.30
N SER A 603 -21.33 -36.83 11.03
CA SER A 603 -21.21 -36.22 12.36
C SER A 603 -19.73 -36.26 12.73
N PRO A 604 -19.14 -35.23 13.37
CA PRO A 604 -17.86 -35.43 14.03
C PRO A 604 -18.07 -36.56 15.07
N GLY A 605 -17.28 -37.64 15.00
CA GLY A 605 -17.31 -38.71 15.99
C GLY A 605 -17.09 -38.17 17.41
N PRO A 606 -17.51 -38.87 18.48
CA PRO A 606 -17.26 -38.46 19.84
C PRO A 606 -15.78 -38.23 20.14
N ASP A 607 -14.88 -38.82 19.38
CA ASP A 607 -13.42 -38.64 19.47
C ASP A 607 -12.94 -37.37 18.76
N ASP A 608 -13.76 -36.76 17.89
CA ASP A 608 -13.46 -35.50 17.19
C ASP A 608 -13.95 -34.24 17.95
N LEU A 609 -14.64 -34.43 19.06
CA LEU A 609 -15.18 -33.35 19.87
C LEU A 609 -14.40 -33.21 21.20
N PRO A 610 -13.75 -32.07 21.47
CA PRO A 610 -13.28 -31.80 22.82
C PRO A 610 -14.50 -31.73 23.74
N ASN A 611 -14.37 -32.32 24.93
CA ASN A 611 -15.38 -32.33 25.98
C ASN A 611 -16.13 -30.99 26.05
N ARG A 612 -17.40 -30.99 25.68
CA ARG A 612 -18.31 -29.88 25.92
C ARG A 612 -18.49 -29.74 27.42
N SER A 613 -17.56 -29.04 28.11
CA SER A 613 -17.87 -28.46 29.39
C SER A 613 -18.85 -27.31 29.14
N ARG A 614 -20.04 -27.49 29.68
CA ARG A 614 -21.18 -26.56 29.66
C ARG A 614 -20.82 -25.14 30.14
#